data_061b9b935f18184758127b80d9f06528
#
_entry.id   061b9b935f18184758127b80d9f06528
#
_cell.length_a   1.000
_cell.length_b   1.000
_cell.length_c   1.000
_cell.angle_alpha   90.00
_cell.angle_beta   90.00
_cell.angle_gamma   90.00
#
_symmetry.space_group_name_H-M   'P 1'
#
loop_
_entity.id
_entity.type
_entity.pdbx_description
1 polymer ?
#
loop_
_entity_poly.entity_id
_entity_poly.type
_entity_poly.pdbx_seq_one_letter_code
_entity_poly.pdbx_strand_id
1 'polypeptide(L)'
;TYFRHGPRFHINKHDYTYALTPLEKADSAKVLSSVGKDVLRKIARVLQLSDGRLGELTPLGARQHRGIAERMYHNFPEIFAKSIAIDARSTDVVRCILSMTSECLQLQALNPKLRISNDASRHDMYYMNYDDRYLGGLRYREKQELIKAFKQRHIHPERLMKVLFTDSTYVKANIRPHDLMQHLFFVAMNMQSVDEKELEFYDLFTSEECYELWSCWNVLWYLEAGNTPLTEGMMPYKATNLLRNI
;
A
#
# COMPACT_ATOMS: atom_id res chain seq x y z
N THR A 1 0.56 8.96 20.73
CA THR A 1 -0.07 8.03 19.76
C THR A 1 0.64 8.14 18.42
N TYR A 2 0.89 7.01 17.77
CA TYR A 2 1.57 6.93 16.47
C TYR A 2 0.66 6.26 15.45
N PHE A 3 0.56 6.84 14.26
CA PHE A 3 -0.29 6.35 13.16
C PHE A 3 0.49 6.24 11.85
N ARG A 4 0.05 5.33 11.00
CA ARG A 4 0.41 5.34 9.59
C ARG A 4 -0.60 6.23 8.83
N HIS A 5 -0.19 6.81 7.71
CA HIS A 5 -1.13 7.48 6.79
C HIS A 5 -2.27 6.54 6.36
N GLY A 6 -3.42 7.10 6.03
CA GLY A 6 -4.59 6.37 5.52
C GLY A 6 -4.39 5.78 4.11
N PRO A 7 -5.40 5.07 3.58
CA PRO A 7 -5.44 4.59 2.20
C PRO A 7 -5.06 5.68 1.19
N ARG A 8 -4.30 5.29 0.19
CA ARG A 8 -3.73 6.18 -0.85
C ARG A 8 -3.73 5.52 -2.21
N PHE A 9 -3.62 6.31 -3.28
CA PHE A 9 -3.27 5.81 -4.60
C PHE A 9 -1.84 5.24 -4.63
N HIS A 10 -1.52 4.41 -5.61
CA HIS A 10 -0.14 3.98 -5.83
C HIS A 10 0.79 5.18 -5.98
N ILE A 11 2.05 5.02 -5.57
CA ILE A 11 3.05 6.10 -5.61
C ILE A 11 3.49 6.37 -7.04
N ASN A 12 3.63 5.32 -7.85
CA ASN A 12 4.14 5.40 -9.20
C ASN A 12 3.08 4.99 -10.23
N LYS A 13 3.05 5.67 -11.35
CA LYS A 13 2.20 5.30 -12.49
C LYS A 13 2.50 3.87 -12.97
N HIS A 14 3.74 3.45 -12.90
CA HIS A 14 4.16 2.10 -13.31
C HIS A 14 3.47 0.99 -12.51
N ASP A 15 3.08 1.24 -11.26
CA ASP A 15 2.37 0.27 -10.43
C ASP A 15 1.04 -0.18 -11.07
N TYR A 16 0.42 0.70 -11.88
CA TYR A 16 -0.77 0.37 -12.67
C TYR A 16 -0.41 -0.11 -14.08
N THR A 17 0.54 0.55 -14.75
CA THR A 17 0.80 0.31 -16.17
C THR A 17 1.50 -1.02 -16.44
N TYR A 18 2.21 -1.59 -15.48
CA TYR A 18 2.78 -2.95 -15.60
C TYR A 18 1.70 -4.03 -15.77
N ALA A 19 0.53 -3.85 -15.13
CA ALA A 19 -0.61 -4.73 -15.34
C ALA A 19 -1.44 -4.32 -16.58
N LEU A 20 -1.62 -3.02 -16.80
CA LEU A 20 -2.47 -2.46 -17.85
C LEU A 20 -1.92 -2.74 -19.26
N THR A 21 -0.66 -2.41 -19.52
CA THR A 21 -0.06 -2.46 -20.87
C THR A 21 -0.10 -3.87 -21.51
N PRO A 22 0.21 -4.97 -20.81
CA PRO A 22 0.03 -6.30 -21.39
C PRO A 22 -1.42 -6.62 -21.77
N LEU A 23 -2.40 -6.16 -21.00
CA LEU A 23 -3.82 -6.35 -21.27
C LEU A 23 -4.27 -5.50 -22.47
N GLU A 24 -3.85 -4.24 -22.59
CA GLU A 24 -4.13 -3.38 -23.75
C GLU A 24 -3.64 -4.01 -25.07
N LYS A 25 -2.42 -4.54 -25.06
CA LYS A 25 -1.85 -5.24 -26.23
C LYS A 25 -2.65 -6.49 -26.58
N ALA A 26 -3.07 -7.26 -25.58
CA ALA A 26 -3.87 -8.46 -25.80
C ALA A 26 -5.30 -8.13 -26.27
N ASP A 27 -5.89 -7.03 -25.83
CA ASP A 27 -7.19 -6.55 -26.32
C ASP A 27 -7.10 -6.11 -27.77
N SER A 28 -6.06 -5.38 -28.14
CA SER A 28 -5.77 -4.99 -29.53
C SER A 28 -5.59 -6.20 -30.44
N ALA A 29 -4.99 -7.28 -29.93
CA ALA A 29 -4.85 -8.56 -30.61
C ALA A 29 -6.13 -9.40 -30.58
N LYS A 30 -7.22 -8.97 -29.90
CA LYS A 30 -8.50 -9.66 -29.72
C LYS A 30 -8.39 -11.03 -29.04
N VAL A 31 -7.44 -11.17 -28.12
CA VAL A 31 -7.18 -12.42 -27.39
C VAL A 31 -7.50 -12.32 -25.88
N LEU A 32 -8.13 -11.24 -25.43
CA LEU A 32 -8.68 -11.16 -24.08
C LEU A 32 -10.03 -11.87 -23.98
N SER A 33 -10.22 -12.58 -22.87
CA SER A 33 -11.54 -13.06 -22.44
C SER A 33 -12.45 -11.89 -21.99
N SER A 34 -13.72 -12.18 -21.72
CA SER A 34 -14.63 -11.19 -21.10
C SER A 34 -14.11 -10.70 -19.75
N VAL A 35 -13.55 -11.62 -18.92
CA VAL A 35 -12.93 -11.30 -17.62
C VAL A 35 -11.70 -10.40 -17.82
N GLY A 36 -10.83 -10.76 -18.78
CA GLY A 36 -9.65 -9.95 -19.11
C GLY A 36 -10.00 -8.52 -19.52
N LYS A 37 -11.07 -8.34 -20.30
CA LYS A 37 -11.59 -7.01 -20.70
C LYS A 37 -12.16 -6.23 -19.52
N ASP A 38 -12.85 -6.87 -18.59
CA ASP A 38 -13.36 -6.22 -17.39
C ASP A 38 -12.22 -5.75 -16.48
N VAL A 39 -11.22 -6.59 -16.26
CA VAL A 39 -10.02 -6.22 -15.49
C VAL A 39 -9.27 -5.06 -16.15
N LEU A 40 -9.08 -5.09 -17.48
CA LEU A 40 -8.49 -4.00 -18.25
C LEU A 40 -9.23 -2.68 -17.99
N ARG A 41 -10.56 -2.68 -18.13
CA ARG A 41 -11.41 -1.52 -17.91
C ARG A 41 -11.27 -0.97 -16.47
N LYS A 42 -11.27 -1.84 -15.47
CA LYS A 42 -11.14 -1.47 -14.06
C LYS A 42 -9.78 -0.81 -13.77
N ILE A 43 -8.69 -1.39 -14.28
CA ILE A 43 -7.34 -0.81 -14.10
C ILE A 43 -7.22 0.53 -14.83
N ALA A 44 -7.73 0.64 -16.06
CA ALA A 44 -7.72 1.90 -16.80
C ALA A 44 -8.49 3.00 -16.05
N ARG A 45 -9.63 2.66 -15.44
CA ARG A 45 -10.43 3.60 -14.66
C ARG A 45 -9.71 4.08 -13.40
N VAL A 46 -9.08 3.18 -12.62
CA VAL A 46 -8.35 3.62 -11.43
C VAL A 46 -7.11 4.43 -11.78
N LEU A 47 -6.43 4.12 -12.88
CA LEU A 47 -5.33 4.94 -13.37
C LEU A 47 -5.81 6.36 -13.72
N GLN A 48 -6.96 6.50 -14.37
CA GLN A 48 -7.58 7.80 -14.65
C GLN A 48 -7.91 8.57 -13.35
N LEU A 49 -8.49 7.90 -12.34
CA LEU A 49 -8.80 8.49 -11.04
C LEU A 49 -7.55 8.93 -10.27
N SER A 50 -6.43 8.28 -10.50
CA SER A 50 -5.14 8.59 -9.86
C SER A 50 -4.34 9.68 -10.60
N ASP A 51 -4.83 10.18 -11.73
CA ASP A 51 -4.11 11.19 -12.50
C ASP A 51 -3.94 12.47 -11.70
N GLY A 52 -2.71 12.98 -11.65
CA GLY A 52 -2.32 14.10 -10.80
C GLY A 52 -2.35 13.82 -9.28
N ARG A 53 -2.70 12.58 -8.87
CA ARG A 53 -2.91 12.21 -7.46
C ARG A 53 -2.09 10.99 -7.00
N LEU A 54 -1.04 10.65 -7.72
CA LEU A 54 -0.19 9.51 -7.37
C LEU A 54 0.43 9.68 -5.97
N GLY A 55 0.28 8.66 -5.14
CA GLY A 55 0.77 8.67 -3.75
C GLY A 55 -0.05 9.53 -2.78
N GLU A 56 -1.12 10.18 -3.24
CA GLU A 56 -1.98 11.01 -2.38
C GLU A 56 -2.99 10.19 -1.59
N LEU A 57 -3.39 10.74 -0.45
CA LEU A 57 -4.45 10.21 0.39
C LEU A 57 -5.78 10.16 -0.39
N THR A 58 -6.46 9.02 -0.34
CA THR A 58 -7.81 8.92 -0.92
C THR A 58 -8.88 9.53 0.02
N PRO A 59 -10.08 9.84 -0.48
CA PRO A 59 -11.21 10.25 0.38
C PRO A 59 -11.52 9.23 1.47
N LEU A 60 -11.39 7.92 1.19
CA LEU A 60 -11.51 6.85 2.17
C LEU A 60 -10.47 7.00 3.28
N GLY A 61 -9.22 7.29 2.94
CA GLY A 61 -8.14 7.51 3.90
C GLY A 61 -8.45 8.65 4.88
N ALA A 62 -8.94 9.77 4.37
CA ALA A 62 -9.35 10.90 5.21
C ALA A 62 -10.53 10.53 6.14
N ARG A 63 -11.54 9.78 5.63
CA ARG A 63 -12.65 9.31 6.46
C ARG A 63 -12.21 8.35 7.55
N GLN A 64 -11.29 7.44 7.24
CA GLN A 64 -10.77 6.50 8.25
C GLN A 64 -10.05 7.22 9.39
N HIS A 65 -9.25 8.26 9.09
CA HIS A 65 -8.59 9.08 10.10
C HIS A 65 -9.58 9.86 10.96
N ARG A 66 -10.64 10.42 10.38
CA ARG A 66 -11.74 11.00 11.17
C ARG A 66 -12.39 9.99 12.10
N GLY A 67 -12.68 8.78 11.61
CA GLY A 67 -13.24 7.70 12.45
C GLY A 67 -12.27 7.22 13.54
N ILE A 68 -10.95 7.28 13.33
CA ILE A 68 -9.96 7.02 14.38
C ILE A 68 -10.08 8.10 15.46
N ALA A 69 -10.11 9.36 15.09
CA ALA A 69 -10.28 10.49 16.02
C ALA A 69 -11.56 10.39 16.86
N GLU A 70 -12.68 10.01 16.25
CA GLU A 70 -13.94 9.75 16.95
C GLU A 70 -13.79 8.65 18.00
N ARG A 71 -13.21 7.51 17.64
CA ARG A 71 -12.99 6.41 18.59
C ARG A 71 -12.03 6.80 19.70
N MET A 72 -10.98 7.57 19.42
CA MET A 72 -10.07 8.10 20.44
C MET A 72 -10.82 8.99 21.42
N TYR A 73 -11.62 9.93 20.92
CA TYR A 73 -12.39 10.84 21.74
C TYR A 73 -13.36 10.09 22.68
N HIS A 74 -14.07 9.09 22.16
CA HIS A 74 -15.05 8.33 22.94
C HIS A 74 -14.44 7.29 23.88
N ASN A 75 -13.30 6.70 23.51
CA ASN A 75 -12.66 5.67 24.31
C ASN A 75 -11.73 6.25 25.39
N PHE A 76 -11.28 7.51 25.24
CA PHE A 76 -10.38 8.18 26.18
C PHE A 76 -10.92 9.58 26.58
N PRO A 77 -12.15 9.66 27.12
CA PRO A 77 -12.78 10.95 27.47
C PRO A 77 -12.00 11.70 28.55
N GLU A 78 -11.29 10.99 29.43
CA GLU A 78 -10.43 11.58 30.46
C GLU A 78 -9.28 12.43 29.86
N ILE A 79 -8.90 12.17 28.61
CA ILE A 79 -7.91 12.95 27.86
C ILE A 79 -8.62 14.00 26.99
N PHE A 80 -9.47 13.56 26.07
CA PHE A 80 -9.96 14.40 24.98
C PHE A 80 -11.17 15.27 25.30
N ALA A 81 -11.92 14.98 26.39
CA ALA A 81 -13.05 15.83 26.79
C ALA A 81 -12.62 17.10 27.54
N LYS A 82 -11.36 17.23 27.88
CA LYS A 82 -10.80 18.38 28.61
C LYS A 82 -10.21 19.44 27.65
N SER A 83 -9.92 20.62 28.17
CA SER A 83 -9.12 21.62 27.47
C SER A 83 -7.64 21.30 27.58
N ILE A 84 -7.11 20.52 26.65
CA ILE A 84 -5.69 20.13 26.60
C ILE A 84 -5.00 20.69 25.36
N ALA A 85 -3.66 20.71 25.39
CA ALA A 85 -2.84 20.97 24.23
C ALA A 85 -2.48 19.63 23.56
N ILE A 86 -2.59 19.60 22.25
CA ILE A 86 -2.17 18.46 21.40
C ILE A 86 -1.11 18.98 20.45
N ASP A 87 0.08 18.38 20.50
CA ASP A 87 1.16 18.60 19.54
C ASP A 87 1.12 17.45 18.52
N ALA A 88 0.60 17.75 17.33
CA ALA A 88 0.45 16.80 16.25
C ALA A 88 1.57 17.00 15.22
N ARG A 89 2.30 15.91 14.92
CA ARG A 89 3.42 15.94 13.99
C ARG A 89 3.27 14.89 12.92
N SER A 90 3.68 15.21 11.69
CA SER A 90 3.73 14.26 10.59
C SER A 90 5.05 14.34 9.82
N THR A 91 5.32 13.33 9.00
CA THR A 91 6.35 13.48 7.96
C THR A 91 5.95 14.56 6.97
N ASP A 92 6.91 15.12 6.23
CA ASP A 92 6.71 16.15 5.20
C ASP A 92 6.02 15.62 3.92
N VAL A 93 5.50 14.40 3.97
CA VAL A 93 4.79 13.76 2.85
C VAL A 93 3.30 14.12 2.89
N VAL A 94 2.77 14.65 1.78
CA VAL A 94 1.41 15.19 1.67
C VAL A 94 0.34 14.27 2.27
N ARG A 95 0.35 12.96 1.95
CA ARG A 95 -0.64 12.02 2.52
C ARG A 95 -0.56 11.88 4.04
N CYS A 96 0.63 12.05 4.63
CA CYS A 96 0.79 12.00 6.09
C CYS A 96 0.25 13.28 6.73
N ILE A 97 0.55 14.44 6.14
CA ILE A 97 0.02 15.74 6.56
C ILE A 97 -1.51 15.71 6.51
N LEU A 98 -2.11 15.26 5.40
CA LEU A 98 -3.56 15.19 5.24
C LEU A 98 -4.22 14.17 6.19
N SER A 99 -3.55 13.06 6.52
CA SER A 99 -4.03 12.11 7.53
C SER A 99 -4.06 12.75 8.91
N MET A 100 -2.97 13.37 9.35
CA MET A 100 -2.88 14.13 10.59
C MET A 100 -3.94 15.22 10.66
N THR A 101 -4.06 16.02 9.61
CA THR A 101 -5.06 17.12 9.54
C THR A 101 -6.48 16.57 9.65
N SER A 102 -6.79 15.43 9.01
CA SER A 102 -8.11 14.81 9.09
C SER A 102 -8.48 14.38 10.52
N GLU A 103 -7.53 13.85 11.28
CA GLU A 103 -7.70 13.54 12.71
C GLU A 103 -7.88 14.79 13.55
N CYS A 104 -6.98 15.77 13.39
CA CYS A 104 -6.99 17.00 14.17
C CYS A 104 -8.29 17.80 13.99
N LEU A 105 -8.75 17.92 12.74
CA LEU A 105 -10.03 18.60 12.44
C LEU A 105 -11.22 17.88 13.07
N GLN A 106 -11.23 16.54 13.08
CA GLN A 106 -12.31 15.80 13.72
C GLN A 106 -12.27 15.92 15.24
N LEU A 107 -11.10 15.86 15.87
CA LEU A 107 -10.96 16.10 17.31
C LEU A 107 -11.41 17.52 17.69
N GLN A 108 -11.03 18.53 16.88
CA GLN A 108 -11.44 19.91 17.10
C GLN A 108 -12.95 20.10 16.95
N ALA A 109 -13.59 19.38 16.01
CA ALA A 109 -15.04 19.40 15.83
C ALA A 109 -15.78 18.76 17.02
N LEU A 110 -15.23 17.69 17.60
CA LEU A 110 -15.79 17.00 18.76
C LEU A 110 -15.59 17.80 20.06
N ASN A 111 -14.47 18.49 20.19
CA ASN A 111 -14.16 19.35 21.34
C ASN A 111 -13.43 20.64 20.92
N PRO A 112 -14.16 21.75 20.71
CA PRO A 112 -13.57 23.03 20.34
C PRO A 112 -12.62 23.65 21.37
N LYS A 113 -12.55 23.11 22.59
CA LYS A 113 -11.64 23.56 23.65
C LYS A 113 -10.23 22.96 23.52
N LEU A 114 -10.03 22.01 22.64
CA LEU A 114 -8.70 21.45 22.34
C LEU A 114 -7.82 22.52 21.65
N ARG A 115 -6.58 22.61 22.08
CA ARG A 115 -5.58 23.50 21.48
C ARG A 115 -4.63 22.62 20.67
N ILE A 116 -4.86 22.53 19.37
CA ILE A 116 -4.11 21.64 18.48
C ILE A 116 -3.10 22.47 17.69
N SER A 117 -1.82 22.12 17.80
CA SER A 117 -0.74 22.57 16.92
C SER A 117 -0.37 21.48 15.95
N ASN A 118 -0.17 21.82 14.69
CA ASN A 118 0.26 20.91 13.63
C ASN A 118 1.65 21.30 13.13
N ASP A 119 2.53 20.32 13.02
CA ASP A 119 3.85 20.51 12.41
C ASP A 119 4.18 19.35 11.44
N ALA A 120 4.88 19.67 10.36
CA ALA A 120 5.38 18.74 9.35
C ALA A 120 6.76 19.22 8.86
N SER A 121 7.71 19.26 9.76
CA SER A 121 9.05 19.77 9.53
C SER A 121 10.03 18.69 9.10
N ARG A 122 10.93 19.01 8.17
CA ARG A 122 12.12 18.19 7.86
C ARG A 122 13.03 18.00 9.08
N HIS A 123 12.97 18.92 10.04
CA HIS A 123 13.70 18.82 11.29
C HIS A 123 13.40 17.52 12.03
N ASP A 124 12.15 17.04 11.98
CA ASP A 124 11.71 15.84 12.70
C ASP A 124 11.92 14.54 11.91
N MET A 125 12.40 14.60 10.65
CA MET A 125 12.56 13.42 9.81
C MET A 125 13.64 12.46 10.30
N TYR A 126 14.58 12.91 11.14
CA TYR A 126 15.61 12.04 11.72
C TYR A 126 15.03 10.92 12.60
N TYR A 127 13.82 11.08 13.14
CA TYR A 127 13.14 10.03 13.89
C TYR A 127 11.85 9.53 13.23
N MET A 128 11.09 10.37 12.52
CA MET A 128 9.83 9.96 11.90
C MET A 128 10.01 9.14 10.63
N ASN A 129 11.06 9.42 9.86
CA ASN A 129 11.31 8.76 8.57
C ASN A 129 12.79 8.47 8.38
N TYR A 130 13.44 7.99 9.45
CA TYR A 130 14.85 7.66 9.40
C TYR A 130 15.11 6.46 8.50
N ASP A 131 15.97 6.64 7.50
CA ASP A 131 16.47 5.58 6.63
C ASP A 131 17.91 5.22 7.03
N ASP A 132 18.04 4.06 7.64
CA ASP A 132 19.36 3.52 7.99
C ASP A 132 19.95 2.79 6.79
N ARG A 133 20.87 3.46 6.09
CA ARG A 133 21.52 2.91 4.87
C ARG A 133 22.34 1.66 5.16
N TYR A 134 22.94 1.54 6.33
CA TYR A 134 23.68 0.33 6.71
C TYR A 134 22.73 -0.85 6.86
N LEU A 135 21.68 -0.71 7.67
CA LEU A 135 20.69 -1.75 7.87
C LEU A 135 19.93 -2.03 6.55
N GLY A 136 19.65 -1.01 5.74
CA GLY A 136 19.03 -1.19 4.41
C GLY A 136 19.86 -2.06 3.47
N GLY A 137 21.18 -1.89 3.49
CA GLY A 137 22.12 -2.66 2.67
C GLY A 137 22.51 -4.04 3.23
N LEU A 138 22.18 -4.29 4.51
CA LEU A 138 22.61 -5.52 5.19
C LEU A 138 22.04 -6.77 4.51
N ARG A 139 22.92 -7.65 4.06
CA ARG A 139 22.57 -8.90 3.37
C ARG A 139 21.63 -8.69 2.15
N TYR A 140 21.77 -7.57 1.44
CA TYR A 140 20.86 -7.22 0.35
C TYR A 140 20.76 -8.31 -0.72
N ARG A 141 21.90 -8.85 -1.18
CA ARG A 141 21.92 -9.89 -2.24
C ARG A 141 21.20 -11.16 -1.79
N GLU A 142 21.54 -11.65 -0.60
CA GLU A 142 20.93 -12.85 -0.03
C GLU A 142 19.41 -12.68 0.19
N LYS A 143 18.97 -11.51 0.65
CA LYS A 143 17.54 -11.19 0.73
C LYS A 143 16.86 -11.29 -0.65
N GLN A 144 17.46 -10.70 -1.68
CA GLN A 144 16.88 -10.73 -3.03
C GLN A 144 16.81 -12.16 -3.61
N GLU A 145 17.82 -12.99 -3.36
CA GLU A 145 17.81 -14.40 -3.76
C GLU A 145 16.72 -15.20 -3.06
N LEU A 146 16.56 -15.00 -1.75
CA LEU A 146 15.50 -15.66 -0.98
C LEU A 146 14.11 -15.22 -1.44
N ILE A 147 13.89 -13.92 -1.67
CA ILE A 147 12.62 -13.40 -2.19
C ILE A 147 12.32 -14.00 -3.56
N LYS A 148 13.30 -14.04 -4.45
CA LYS A 148 13.16 -14.62 -5.79
C LYS A 148 12.80 -16.12 -5.72
N ALA A 149 13.53 -16.89 -4.92
CA ALA A 149 13.27 -18.32 -4.74
C ALA A 149 11.89 -18.59 -4.14
N PHE A 150 11.46 -17.76 -3.16
CA PHE A 150 10.15 -17.87 -2.57
C PHE A 150 9.05 -17.60 -3.60
N LYS A 151 9.16 -16.51 -4.37
CA LYS A 151 8.22 -16.19 -5.45
C LYS A 151 8.10 -17.28 -6.50
N GLN A 152 9.23 -17.86 -6.91
CA GLN A 152 9.23 -18.99 -7.87
C GLN A 152 8.49 -20.22 -7.37
N ARG A 153 8.49 -20.47 -6.06
CA ARG A 153 7.81 -21.61 -5.43
C ARG A 153 6.31 -21.37 -5.24
N HIS A 154 5.89 -20.12 -5.02
CA HIS A 154 4.55 -19.79 -4.55
C HIS A 154 3.66 -19.07 -5.57
N ILE A 155 4.20 -18.68 -6.73
CA ILE A 155 3.40 -18.00 -7.76
C ILE A 155 3.13 -19.00 -8.90
N HIS A 156 1.85 -19.34 -9.08
CA HIS A 156 1.35 -20.31 -10.08
C HIS A 156 0.34 -19.62 -11.01
N PRO A 157 0.79 -19.00 -12.11
CA PRO A 157 -0.06 -18.12 -12.93
C PRO A 157 -0.96 -18.87 -13.94
N GLU A 158 -0.84 -20.20 -14.08
CA GLU A 158 -1.43 -20.97 -15.18
C GLU A 158 -2.96 -20.84 -15.25
N ARG A 159 -3.64 -20.90 -14.09
CA ARG A 159 -5.09 -20.72 -14.02
C ARG A 159 -5.48 -19.30 -14.44
N LEU A 160 -4.81 -18.31 -13.86
CA LEU A 160 -5.09 -16.89 -14.10
C LEU A 160 -4.91 -16.54 -15.59
N MET A 161 -3.87 -17.05 -16.25
CA MET A 161 -3.66 -16.84 -17.68
C MET A 161 -4.80 -17.42 -18.51
N LYS A 162 -5.33 -18.61 -18.17
CA LYS A 162 -6.50 -19.19 -18.83
C LYS A 162 -7.78 -18.40 -18.61
N VAL A 163 -7.91 -17.73 -17.48
CA VAL A 163 -9.07 -16.87 -17.17
C VAL A 163 -9.02 -15.57 -17.97
N LEU A 164 -7.84 -14.97 -18.10
CA LEU A 164 -7.68 -13.65 -18.74
C LEU A 164 -7.59 -13.71 -20.27
N PHE A 165 -7.03 -14.79 -20.83
CA PHE A 165 -6.70 -14.87 -22.26
C PHE A 165 -7.39 -16.06 -22.93
N THR A 166 -7.77 -15.87 -24.20
CA THR A 166 -8.38 -16.90 -25.05
C THR A 166 -7.37 -17.67 -25.90
N ASP A 167 -6.14 -17.18 -26.02
CA ASP A 167 -5.07 -17.75 -26.85
C ASP A 167 -3.80 -18.02 -26.03
N SER A 168 -3.53 -19.30 -25.79
CA SER A 168 -2.33 -19.74 -25.05
C SER A 168 -1.03 -19.52 -25.82
N THR A 169 -1.07 -19.50 -27.17
CA THR A 169 0.11 -19.23 -28.01
C THR A 169 0.53 -17.78 -27.87
N TYR A 170 -0.44 -16.86 -27.86
CA TYR A 170 -0.19 -15.46 -27.59
C TYR A 170 0.44 -15.25 -26.22
N VAL A 171 -0.11 -15.91 -25.19
CA VAL A 171 0.42 -15.82 -23.82
C VAL A 171 1.89 -16.25 -23.77
N LYS A 172 2.22 -17.41 -24.36
CA LYS A 172 3.61 -17.93 -24.39
C LYS A 172 4.59 -16.98 -25.09
N ALA A 173 4.14 -16.29 -26.14
CA ALA A 173 4.99 -15.41 -26.95
C ALA A 173 5.13 -13.99 -26.38
N ASN A 174 4.12 -13.46 -25.69
CA ASN A 174 4.01 -12.02 -25.41
C ASN A 174 3.85 -11.67 -23.93
N ILE A 175 3.51 -12.62 -23.06
CA ILE A 175 3.21 -12.37 -21.65
C ILE A 175 4.30 -12.98 -20.78
N ARG A 176 4.63 -12.30 -19.69
CA ARG A 176 5.38 -12.84 -18.56
C ARG A 176 4.37 -13.20 -17.45
N PRO A 177 3.91 -14.45 -17.37
CA PRO A 177 2.76 -14.79 -16.53
C PRO A 177 2.96 -14.50 -15.04
N HIS A 178 4.14 -14.83 -14.49
CA HIS A 178 4.47 -14.57 -13.09
C HIS A 178 4.48 -13.07 -12.76
N ASP A 179 5.06 -12.26 -13.64
CA ASP A 179 5.11 -10.80 -13.45
C ASP A 179 3.71 -10.21 -13.53
N LEU A 180 2.93 -10.59 -14.56
CA LEU A 180 1.56 -10.10 -14.73
C LEU A 180 0.69 -10.44 -13.52
N MET A 181 0.74 -11.68 -13.02
CA MET A 181 -0.02 -12.10 -11.84
C MET A 181 0.32 -11.27 -10.61
N GLN A 182 1.61 -11.02 -10.36
CA GLN A 182 2.06 -10.17 -9.25
C GLN A 182 1.57 -8.72 -9.39
N HIS A 183 1.68 -8.14 -10.59
CA HIS A 183 1.24 -6.76 -10.82
C HIS A 183 -0.28 -6.62 -10.74
N LEU A 184 -1.04 -7.58 -11.24
CA LEU A 184 -2.50 -7.60 -11.07
C LEU A 184 -2.89 -7.66 -9.59
N PHE A 185 -2.26 -8.52 -8.81
CA PHE A 185 -2.51 -8.59 -7.38
C PHE A 185 -2.13 -7.29 -6.65
N PHE A 186 -1.02 -6.66 -7.04
CA PHE A 186 -0.60 -5.39 -6.47
C PHE A 186 -1.60 -4.27 -6.76
N VAL A 187 -2.17 -4.23 -7.97
CA VAL A 187 -3.26 -3.30 -8.29
C VAL A 187 -4.52 -3.64 -7.51
N ALA A 188 -4.92 -4.93 -7.44
CA ALA A 188 -6.10 -5.36 -6.70
C ALA A 188 -6.03 -4.95 -5.21
N MET A 189 -4.86 -5.08 -4.57
CA MET A 189 -4.65 -4.60 -3.20
C MET A 189 -4.85 -3.09 -3.05
N ASN A 190 -4.60 -2.31 -4.08
CA ASN A 190 -4.80 -0.86 -4.04
C ASN A 190 -6.24 -0.43 -4.32
N MET A 191 -7.03 -1.24 -5.07
CA MET A 191 -8.42 -0.91 -5.40
C MET A 191 -9.30 -0.68 -4.17
N GLN A 192 -9.11 -1.47 -3.11
CA GLN A 192 -9.82 -1.25 -1.85
C GLN A 192 -9.50 0.10 -1.17
N SER A 193 -8.44 0.80 -1.61
CA SER A 193 -8.12 2.16 -1.14
C SER A 193 -8.91 3.23 -1.89
N VAL A 194 -9.49 2.88 -3.03
CA VAL A 194 -10.35 3.73 -3.86
C VAL A 194 -11.79 3.44 -3.48
N ASP A 195 -12.60 4.47 -3.27
CA ASP A 195 -13.97 4.35 -2.75
C ASP A 195 -15.00 4.03 -3.85
N GLU A 196 -14.63 3.15 -4.77
CA GLU A 196 -15.46 2.68 -5.89
C GLU A 196 -15.41 1.14 -5.92
N LYS A 197 -16.36 0.48 -5.23
CA LYS A 197 -16.39 -0.99 -5.06
C LYS A 197 -16.47 -1.75 -6.38
N GLU A 198 -17.08 -1.18 -7.40
CA GLU A 198 -17.20 -1.74 -8.74
C GLU A 198 -15.84 -1.88 -9.45
N LEU A 199 -14.79 -1.22 -8.94
CA LEU A 199 -13.43 -1.36 -9.46
C LEU A 199 -12.65 -2.50 -8.80
N GLU A 200 -13.14 -3.03 -7.69
CA GLU A 200 -12.50 -4.16 -7.02
C GLU A 200 -12.52 -5.40 -7.91
N PHE A 201 -11.45 -6.18 -7.89
CA PHE A 201 -11.33 -7.44 -8.64
C PHE A 201 -10.51 -8.51 -7.88
N TYR A 202 -10.67 -8.57 -6.55
CA TYR A 202 -10.07 -9.66 -5.77
C TYR A 202 -10.64 -11.03 -6.12
N ASP A 203 -11.87 -11.09 -6.61
CA ASP A 203 -12.55 -12.27 -7.11
C ASP A 203 -11.89 -12.88 -8.37
N LEU A 204 -10.98 -12.16 -9.00
CA LEU A 204 -10.10 -12.69 -10.05
C LEU A 204 -9.18 -13.82 -9.52
N PHE A 205 -8.82 -13.76 -8.24
CA PHE A 205 -7.91 -14.69 -7.58
C PHE A 205 -8.69 -15.67 -6.70
N THR A 206 -8.20 -16.90 -6.58
CA THR A 206 -8.68 -17.82 -5.55
C THR A 206 -8.13 -17.40 -4.19
N SER A 207 -8.74 -17.88 -3.11
CA SER A 207 -8.25 -17.61 -1.75
C SER A 207 -6.81 -18.11 -1.55
N GLU A 208 -6.45 -19.23 -2.16
CA GLU A 208 -5.10 -19.80 -2.14
C GLU A 208 -4.11 -18.89 -2.89
N GLU A 209 -4.44 -18.44 -4.10
CA GLU A 209 -3.63 -17.49 -4.86
C GLU A 209 -3.45 -16.16 -4.11
N CYS A 210 -4.49 -15.66 -3.47
CA CYS A 210 -4.39 -14.46 -2.61
C CYS A 210 -3.42 -14.69 -1.46
N TYR A 211 -3.51 -15.83 -0.77
CA TYR A 211 -2.62 -16.17 0.33
C TYR A 211 -1.16 -16.28 -0.12
N GLU A 212 -0.89 -16.98 -1.22
CA GLU A 212 0.45 -17.16 -1.76
C GLU A 212 1.07 -15.83 -2.23
N LEU A 213 0.31 -15.01 -2.94
CA LEU A 213 0.75 -13.68 -3.38
C LEU A 213 0.97 -12.74 -2.20
N TRP A 214 0.09 -12.74 -1.21
CA TRP A 214 0.28 -12.01 0.04
C TRP A 214 1.52 -12.50 0.80
N SER A 215 1.75 -13.80 0.86
CA SER A 215 2.92 -14.40 1.50
C SER A 215 4.24 -13.94 0.84
N CYS A 216 4.25 -13.75 -0.48
CA CYS A 216 5.40 -13.16 -1.19
C CYS A 216 5.69 -11.71 -0.73
N TRP A 217 4.66 -10.90 -0.45
CA TRP A 217 4.82 -9.57 0.12
C TRP A 217 5.27 -9.64 1.59
N ASN A 218 4.71 -10.56 2.34
CA ASN A 218 5.03 -10.73 3.76
C ASN A 218 6.49 -11.14 3.96
N VAL A 219 7.00 -12.09 3.16
CA VAL A 219 8.42 -12.50 3.26
C VAL A 219 9.37 -11.35 2.89
N LEU A 220 9.01 -10.51 1.92
CA LEU A 220 9.78 -9.32 1.59
C LEU A 220 9.90 -8.40 2.81
N TRP A 221 8.77 -8.05 3.43
CA TRP A 221 8.78 -7.17 4.60
C TRP A 221 9.43 -7.81 5.82
N TYR A 222 9.29 -9.12 5.99
CA TYR A 222 10.00 -9.85 7.05
C TYR A 222 11.52 -9.74 6.90
N LEU A 223 12.04 -9.88 5.68
CA LEU A 223 13.46 -9.75 5.41
C LEU A 223 13.96 -8.30 5.48
N GLU A 224 13.13 -7.32 5.14
CA GLU A 224 13.52 -5.89 5.10
C GLU A 224 13.33 -5.17 6.45
N ALA A 225 12.47 -5.64 7.32
CA ALA A 225 12.13 -4.94 8.57
C ALA A 225 11.92 -5.87 9.77
N GLY A 226 11.76 -7.18 9.56
CA GLY A 226 11.47 -8.13 10.62
C GLY A 226 12.72 -8.62 11.37
N ASN A 227 12.47 -9.34 12.46
CA ASN A 227 13.51 -9.98 13.27
C ASN A 227 13.98 -11.29 12.60
N THR A 228 14.65 -11.17 11.45
CA THR A 228 15.13 -12.33 10.70
C THR A 228 16.51 -12.82 11.15
N PRO A 229 16.73 -14.14 11.28
CA PRO A 229 18.06 -14.71 11.57
C PRO A 229 19.13 -14.32 10.53
N LEU A 230 18.73 -14.10 9.27
CA LEU A 230 19.64 -13.67 8.20
C LEU A 230 20.44 -12.40 8.55
N THR A 231 19.83 -11.50 9.31
CA THR A 231 20.43 -10.23 9.73
C THR A 231 20.66 -10.16 11.24
N GLU A 232 20.71 -11.31 11.91
CA GLU A 232 20.95 -11.41 13.36
C GLU A 232 19.95 -10.59 14.18
N GLY A 233 18.73 -10.42 13.68
CA GLY A 233 17.69 -9.64 14.34
C GLY A 233 17.89 -8.12 14.29
N MET A 234 18.80 -7.61 13.47
CA MET A 234 19.14 -6.17 13.46
C MET A 234 18.13 -5.27 12.78
N MET A 235 17.28 -5.78 11.87
CA MET A 235 16.39 -4.93 11.06
C MET A 235 15.42 -4.06 11.86
N PRO A 236 14.81 -4.52 12.99
CA PRO A 236 13.94 -3.68 13.81
C PRO A 236 14.60 -2.44 14.43
N TYR A 237 15.94 -2.41 14.54
CA TYR A 237 16.65 -1.23 15.05
C TYR A 237 16.47 0.03 14.19
N LYS A 238 15.99 -0.11 12.94
CA LYS A 238 15.53 1.04 12.12
C LYS A 238 14.51 1.91 12.85
N ALA A 239 13.68 1.33 13.73
CA ALA A 239 12.67 2.05 14.49
C ALA A 239 13.19 2.70 15.80
N THR A 240 14.47 2.57 16.13
CA THR A 240 15.03 3.02 17.42
C THR A 240 14.81 4.52 17.65
N ASN A 241 15.09 5.35 16.64
CA ASN A 241 14.93 6.79 16.79
C ASN A 241 13.47 7.19 17.03
N LEU A 242 12.53 6.54 16.32
CA LEU A 242 11.10 6.76 16.55
C LEU A 242 10.71 6.37 17.98
N LEU A 243 11.08 5.16 18.42
CA LEU A 243 10.72 4.67 19.74
C LEU A 243 11.27 5.53 20.90
N ARG A 244 12.39 6.23 20.68
CA ARG A 244 12.97 7.14 21.68
C ARG A 244 12.24 8.49 21.77
N ASN A 245 11.42 8.82 20.75
CA ASN A 245 10.75 10.13 20.63
C ASN A 245 9.23 10.06 20.77
N ILE A 246 8.66 8.89 21.01
CA ILE A 246 7.24 8.67 21.32
C ILE A 246 7.06 8.11 22.73
#